data_c9399b4502a00d7c1e056f6122dd41f2
#
_entry.id   c9399b4502a00d7c1e056f6122dd41f2
#
_cell.length_a   1.000
_cell.length_b   1.000
_cell.length_c   1.000
_cell.angle_alpha   90.00
_cell.angle_beta   90.00
_cell.angle_gamma   90.00
#
_symmetry.space_group_name_H-M   'P 1'
#
loop_
_entity.id
_entity.type
_entity.pdbx_description
1 polymer ?
#
loop_
_entity_poly.entity_id
_entity_poly.type
_entity_poly.pdbx_seq_one_letter_code
_entity_poly.pdbx_strand_id
1 'polypeptide(L)'
;EMDQSLLTFAKNGAAYITSYLVGQGMTNLLTSIVQVRGQFQQLEIAFETMLGSKSKAHELMRQMEETAAKTPFDLDGVANGAKQLLAYGESADKVNDTLVRLGNIASGLSLPLNDIVYLYGTTMVQGRLYAADVRQFTGRGIPLVKELAKMYGVTADEINNMVSAGKIGFPDVQKV
;
A
#
# COMPACT_ATOMS: atom_id res chain seq x y z
N GLU A 1 12.90 12.05 -34.40
CA GLU A 1 13.28 12.55 -33.07
C GLU A 1 12.66 11.62 -32.02
N MET A 2 13.51 10.86 -31.37
CA MET A 2 13.10 9.94 -30.31
C MET A 2 12.86 10.78 -29.05
N ASP A 3 11.64 10.73 -28.53
CA ASP A 3 11.19 11.55 -27.40
C ASP A 3 12.13 11.37 -26.20
N GLN A 4 12.63 12.48 -25.63
CA GLN A 4 13.53 12.47 -24.48
C GLN A 4 12.89 11.79 -23.24
N SER A 5 11.57 11.73 -23.17
CA SER A 5 10.83 11.01 -22.14
C SER A 5 11.04 9.48 -22.23
N LEU A 6 11.18 8.93 -23.43
CA LEU A 6 11.50 7.52 -23.66
C LEU A 6 12.93 7.15 -23.24
N LEU A 7 13.89 8.06 -23.43
CA LEU A 7 15.28 7.86 -22.98
C LEU A 7 15.42 7.91 -21.47
N THR A 8 14.68 8.77 -20.82
CA THR A 8 14.68 8.88 -19.35
C THR A 8 13.99 7.67 -18.71
N PHE A 9 12.88 7.20 -19.30
CA PHE A 9 12.21 5.97 -18.88
C PHE A 9 13.11 4.74 -19.08
N ALA A 10 13.82 4.65 -20.23
CA ALA A 10 14.75 3.57 -20.50
C ALA A 10 15.94 3.57 -19.53
N LYS A 11 16.45 4.74 -19.13
CA LYS A 11 17.56 4.85 -18.15
C LYS A 11 17.14 4.45 -16.73
N ASN A 12 15.94 4.82 -16.30
CA ASN A 12 15.46 4.50 -14.96
C ASN A 12 14.82 3.12 -14.85
N GLY A 13 14.25 2.61 -15.96
CA GLY A 13 13.66 1.27 -16.03
C GLY A 13 14.64 0.14 -16.38
N ALA A 14 15.84 0.48 -16.90
CA ALA A 14 16.80 -0.50 -17.41
C ALA A 14 17.30 -1.50 -16.33
N ALA A 15 17.34 -1.11 -15.06
CA ALA A 15 17.74 -1.99 -13.98
C ALA A 15 16.75 -3.14 -13.71
N TYR A 16 15.45 -2.92 -13.99
CA TYR A 16 14.42 -3.96 -13.86
C TYR A 16 14.28 -4.83 -15.11
N ILE A 17 14.61 -4.28 -16.28
CA ILE A 17 14.45 -4.94 -17.58
C ILE A 17 15.59 -5.92 -17.84
N THR A 18 16.79 -5.70 -17.32
CA THR A 18 17.96 -6.55 -17.58
C THR A 18 17.85 -7.96 -17.01
N SER A 19 17.16 -8.18 -15.91
CA SER A 19 16.98 -9.53 -15.35
C SER A 19 15.95 -10.40 -16.09
N TYR A 20 15.00 -9.78 -16.79
CA TYR A 20 13.93 -10.48 -17.51
C TYR A 20 14.25 -10.75 -18.99
N LEU A 21 15.25 -10.05 -19.55
CA LEU A 21 15.45 -9.98 -20.99
C LEU A 21 16.56 -10.85 -21.58
N VAL A 22 17.28 -11.59 -20.76
CA VAL A 22 18.38 -12.45 -21.25
C VAL A 22 17.87 -13.68 -22.04
N GLY A 23 16.56 -13.96 -22.04
CA GLY A 23 16.00 -15.19 -22.63
C GLY A 23 15.02 -15.04 -23.80
N GLN A 24 14.56 -13.84 -24.19
CA GLN A 24 13.56 -13.71 -25.25
C GLN A 24 13.86 -12.53 -26.20
N GLY A 25 13.80 -12.79 -27.51
CA GLY A 25 14.22 -11.89 -28.55
C GLY A 25 13.53 -10.50 -28.57
N MET A 26 14.15 -9.58 -29.29
CA MET A 26 13.88 -8.13 -29.34
C MET A 26 12.42 -7.71 -29.61
N THR A 27 11.60 -8.58 -30.21
CA THR A 27 10.16 -8.36 -30.48
C THR A 27 9.32 -8.34 -29.19
N ASN A 28 9.69 -9.14 -28.19
CA ASN A 28 8.99 -9.15 -26.89
C ASN A 28 9.36 -7.94 -26.03
N LEU A 29 10.52 -7.34 -26.25
CA LEU A 29 10.99 -6.15 -25.55
C LEU A 29 10.08 -4.93 -25.80
N LEU A 30 9.78 -4.65 -27.06
CA LEU A 30 8.93 -3.53 -27.45
C LEU A 30 7.50 -3.69 -26.93
N THR A 31 6.97 -4.92 -26.97
CA THR A 31 5.63 -5.22 -26.45
C THR A 31 5.59 -5.04 -24.93
N SER A 32 6.62 -5.49 -24.20
CA SER A 32 6.72 -5.32 -22.75
C SER A 32 6.84 -3.85 -22.36
N ILE A 33 7.62 -3.04 -23.09
CA ILE A 33 7.73 -1.58 -22.83
C ILE A 33 6.39 -0.88 -23.03
N VAL A 34 5.64 -1.23 -24.08
CA VAL A 34 4.33 -0.65 -24.37
C VAL A 34 3.31 -1.06 -23.31
N GLN A 35 3.32 -2.32 -22.87
CA GLN A 35 2.43 -2.79 -21.80
C GLN A 35 2.71 -2.11 -20.45
N VAL A 36 3.97 -2.02 -20.05
CA VAL A 36 4.39 -1.35 -18.83
C VAL A 36 3.98 0.13 -18.86
N ARG A 37 4.22 0.83 -19.96
CA ARG A 37 3.77 2.23 -20.12
C ARG A 37 2.26 2.36 -20.05
N GLY A 38 1.51 1.43 -20.64
CA GLY A 38 0.05 1.41 -20.56
C GLY A 38 -0.47 1.26 -19.12
N GLN A 39 0.15 0.39 -18.33
CA GLN A 39 -0.18 0.22 -16.91
C GLN A 39 0.10 1.48 -16.10
N PHE A 40 1.26 2.13 -16.28
CA PHE A 40 1.61 3.38 -15.63
C PHE A 40 0.60 4.49 -15.95
N GLN A 41 0.24 4.64 -17.23
CA GLN A 41 -0.75 5.63 -17.65
C GLN A 41 -2.13 5.36 -17.04
N GLN A 42 -2.55 4.11 -16.96
CA GLN A 42 -3.82 3.74 -16.31
C GLN A 42 -3.81 4.04 -14.81
N LEU A 43 -2.69 3.81 -14.12
CA LEU A 43 -2.53 4.15 -12.71
C LEU A 43 -2.58 5.65 -12.50
N GLU A 44 -1.88 6.44 -13.32
CA GLU A 44 -1.89 7.91 -13.25
C GLU A 44 -3.30 8.46 -13.45
N ILE A 45 -4.05 7.96 -14.45
CA ILE A 45 -5.45 8.35 -14.71
C ILE A 45 -6.34 7.98 -13.52
N ALA A 46 -6.15 6.79 -12.93
CA ALA A 46 -6.91 6.38 -11.76
C ALA A 46 -6.66 7.32 -10.57
N PHE A 47 -5.41 7.65 -10.29
CA PHE A 47 -5.07 8.60 -9.23
C PHE A 47 -5.55 10.02 -9.54
N GLU A 48 -5.46 10.48 -10.79
CA GLU A 48 -5.99 11.78 -11.20
C GLU A 48 -7.50 11.86 -10.94
N THR A 49 -8.23 10.80 -11.30
CA THR A 49 -9.67 10.71 -11.06
C THR A 49 -9.99 10.72 -9.56
N MET A 50 -9.25 9.96 -8.74
CA MET A 50 -9.50 9.88 -7.30
C MET A 50 -9.12 11.15 -6.55
N LEU A 51 -8.07 11.85 -6.98
CA LEU A 51 -7.53 13.03 -6.31
C LEU A 51 -8.04 14.35 -6.89
N GLY A 52 -8.69 14.32 -8.07
CA GLY A 52 -9.15 15.52 -8.78
C GLY A 52 -8.01 16.46 -9.18
N SER A 53 -6.76 15.96 -9.23
CA SER A 53 -5.57 16.78 -9.49
C SER A 53 -4.47 15.97 -10.14
N LYS A 54 -4.08 16.36 -11.34
CA LYS A 54 -2.97 15.75 -12.08
C LYS A 54 -1.63 15.86 -11.34
N SER A 55 -1.37 17.01 -10.74
CA SER A 55 -0.13 17.22 -9.97
C SER A 55 -0.01 16.30 -8.78
N LYS A 56 -1.11 16.12 -8.01
CA LYS A 56 -1.13 15.18 -6.88
C LYS A 56 -1.02 13.73 -7.34
N ALA A 57 -1.66 13.37 -8.47
CA ALA A 57 -1.56 12.04 -9.05
C ALA A 57 -0.13 11.71 -9.46
N HIS A 58 0.55 12.63 -10.14
CA HIS A 58 1.94 12.47 -10.55
C HIS A 58 2.88 12.33 -9.34
N GLU A 59 2.70 13.16 -8.31
CA GLU A 59 3.49 13.06 -7.08
C GLU A 59 3.26 11.73 -6.35
N LEU A 60 2.01 11.28 -6.25
CA LEU A 60 1.71 9.99 -5.66
C LEU A 60 2.31 8.83 -6.47
N MET A 61 2.24 8.87 -7.81
CA MET A 61 2.89 7.87 -8.67
C MET A 61 4.40 7.80 -8.41
N ARG A 62 5.08 8.94 -8.34
CA ARG A 62 6.52 9.00 -8.04
C ARG A 62 6.83 8.36 -6.68
N GLN A 63 6.01 8.62 -5.66
CA GLN A 63 6.16 8.00 -4.35
C GLN A 63 5.95 6.48 -4.39
N MET A 64 4.98 6.00 -5.18
CA MET A 64 4.75 4.56 -5.36
C MET A 64 5.94 3.87 -6.05
N GLU A 65 6.50 4.50 -7.08
CA GLU A 65 7.71 4.00 -7.76
C GLU A 65 8.89 3.92 -6.79
N GLU A 66 9.13 4.96 -5.98
CA GLU A 66 10.18 4.95 -4.98
C GLU A 66 9.96 3.88 -3.90
N THR A 67 8.72 3.69 -3.46
CA THR A 67 8.36 2.69 -2.45
C THR A 67 8.55 1.28 -3.01
N ALA A 68 8.08 1.00 -4.24
CA ALA A 68 8.30 -0.27 -4.90
C ALA A 68 9.80 -0.57 -5.10
N ALA A 69 10.61 0.45 -5.43
CA ALA A 69 12.06 0.28 -5.59
C ALA A 69 12.82 -0.02 -4.29
N LYS A 70 12.26 0.36 -3.13
CA LYS A 70 12.92 0.23 -1.80
C LYS A 70 12.35 -0.91 -0.95
N THR A 71 11.29 -1.56 -1.40
CA THR A 71 10.57 -2.60 -0.66
C THR A 71 10.50 -3.90 -1.48
N PRO A 72 10.17 -5.05 -0.90
CA PRO A 72 9.99 -6.30 -1.64
C PRO A 72 8.67 -6.36 -2.42
N PHE A 73 7.88 -5.29 -2.45
CA PHE A 73 6.61 -5.23 -3.16
C PHE A 73 6.79 -4.69 -4.58
N ASP A 74 6.05 -5.26 -5.52
CA ASP A 74 5.99 -4.73 -6.88
C ASP A 74 5.16 -3.45 -6.95
N LEU A 75 5.32 -2.70 -8.04
CA LEU A 75 4.61 -1.44 -8.23
C LEU A 75 3.10 -1.64 -8.27
N ASP A 76 2.60 -2.72 -8.87
CA ASP A 76 1.17 -3.01 -8.96
C ASP A 76 0.57 -3.25 -7.57
N GLY A 77 1.27 -3.99 -6.71
CA GLY A 77 0.87 -4.21 -5.31
C GLY A 77 0.81 -2.91 -4.51
N VAL A 78 1.87 -2.08 -4.62
CA VAL A 78 1.94 -0.78 -3.95
C VAL A 78 0.85 0.17 -4.47
N ALA A 79 0.67 0.27 -5.78
CA ALA A 79 -0.35 1.14 -6.39
C ALA A 79 -1.78 0.68 -6.07
N ASN A 80 -2.04 -0.63 -6.03
CA ASN A 80 -3.33 -1.16 -5.61
C ASN A 80 -3.60 -0.87 -4.14
N GLY A 81 -2.61 -1.01 -3.27
CA GLY A 81 -2.71 -0.61 -1.86
C GLY A 81 -3.02 0.89 -1.71
N ALA A 82 -2.35 1.76 -2.49
CA ALA A 82 -2.62 3.20 -2.52
C ALA A 82 -4.06 3.51 -2.93
N LYS A 83 -4.55 2.89 -4.02
CA LYS A 83 -5.95 3.04 -4.46
C LYS A 83 -6.93 2.62 -3.40
N GLN A 84 -6.67 1.50 -2.72
CA GLN A 84 -7.54 1.04 -1.63
C GLN A 84 -7.56 2.03 -0.46
N LEU A 85 -6.40 2.52 -0.01
CA LEU A 85 -6.32 3.50 1.07
C LEU A 85 -7.07 4.80 0.73
N LEU A 86 -6.90 5.32 -0.49
CA LEU A 86 -7.68 6.47 -0.97
C LEU A 86 -9.18 6.19 -0.98
N ALA A 87 -9.60 5.01 -1.44
CA ALA A 87 -11.02 4.61 -1.45
C ALA A 87 -11.61 4.48 -0.04
N TYR A 88 -10.79 4.11 0.96
CA TYR A 88 -11.19 4.10 2.37
C TYR A 88 -11.18 5.48 3.01
N GLY A 89 -10.68 6.51 2.32
CA GLY A 89 -10.68 7.90 2.80
C GLY A 89 -9.34 8.37 3.40
N GLU A 90 -8.24 7.62 3.20
CA GLU A 90 -6.90 8.12 3.56
C GLU A 90 -6.55 9.34 2.70
N SER A 91 -5.95 10.34 3.29
CA SER A 91 -5.52 11.53 2.56
C SER A 91 -4.28 11.25 1.71
N ALA A 92 -4.21 11.85 0.52
CA ALA A 92 -3.14 11.59 -0.45
C ALA A 92 -1.74 11.81 0.11
N ASP A 93 -1.59 12.79 1.00
CA ASP A 93 -0.32 13.12 1.67
C ASP A 93 0.13 12.07 2.69
N LYS A 94 -0.78 11.22 3.17
CA LYS A 94 -0.50 10.15 4.15
C LYS A 94 -0.42 8.76 3.54
N VAL A 95 -0.98 8.57 2.34
CA VAL A 95 -1.07 7.24 1.70
C VAL A 95 0.28 6.54 1.67
N ASN A 96 1.34 7.23 1.24
CA ASN A 96 2.65 6.62 1.13
C ASN A 96 3.22 6.18 2.49
N ASP A 97 3.15 7.04 3.49
CA ASP A 97 3.62 6.72 4.85
C ASP A 97 2.83 5.56 5.46
N THR A 98 1.53 5.53 5.25
CA THR A 98 0.66 4.43 5.68
C THR A 98 1.05 3.13 4.97
N LEU A 99 1.25 3.16 3.64
CA LEU A 99 1.70 1.97 2.89
C LEU A 99 3.04 1.43 3.37
N VAL A 100 4.02 2.30 3.63
CA VAL A 100 5.32 1.86 4.14
C VAL A 100 5.18 1.18 5.49
N ARG A 101 4.38 1.72 6.41
CA ARG A 101 4.12 1.09 7.72
C ARG A 101 3.41 -0.25 7.58
N LEU A 102 2.33 -0.31 6.80
CA LEU A 102 1.60 -1.55 6.55
C LEU A 102 2.47 -2.59 5.81
N GLY A 103 3.32 -2.12 4.89
CA GLY A 103 4.29 -2.95 4.19
C GLY A 103 5.34 -3.57 5.12
N ASN A 104 5.81 -2.82 6.11
CA ASN A 104 6.74 -3.36 7.13
C ASN A 104 6.07 -4.48 7.94
N ILE A 105 4.80 -4.32 8.32
CA ILE A 105 4.02 -5.37 9.01
C ILE A 105 3.85 -6.59 8.08
N ALA A 106 3.43 -6.36 6.84
CA ALA A 106 3.23 -7.40 5.84
C ALA A 106 4.51 -8.21 5.60
N SER A 107 5.65 -7.53 5.41
CA SER A 107 6.96 -8.16 5.21
C SER A 107 7.41 -8.96 6.45
N GLY A 108 7.25 -8.38 7.65
CA GLY A 108 7.62 -9.04 8.90
C GLY A 108 6.83 -10.31 9.19
N LEU A 109 5.61 -10.41 8.67
CA LEU A 109 4.72 -11.56 8.86
C LEU A 109 4.61 -12.45 7.59
N SER A 110 5.34 -12.11 6.52
CA SER A 110 5.25 -12.79 5.21
C SER A 110 3.82 -12.82 4.65
N LEU A 111 3.09 -11.72 4.79
CA LEU A 111 1.72 -11.57 4.34
C LEU A 111 1.67 -10.68 3.07
N PRO A 112 0.65 -10.84 2.21
CA PRO A 112 0.39 -9.91 1.12
C PRO A 112 0.09 -8.50 1.65
N LEU A 113 0.69 -7.46 1.04
CA LEU A 113 0.44 -6.07 1.43
C LEU A 113 -1.05 -5.71 1.41
N ASN A 114 -1.76 -6.13 0.37
CA ASN A 114 -3.19 -5.80 0.19
C ASN A 114 -4.09 -6.40 1.29
N ASP A 115 -3.70 -7.52 1.91
CA ASP A 115 -4.44 -8.08 3.05
C ASP A 115 -4.38 -7.16 4.26
N ILE A 116 -3.20 -6.58 4.54
CA ILE A 116 -3.01 -5.66 5.65
C ILE A 116 -3.70 -4.31 5.36
N VAL A 117 -3.58 -3.81 4.13
CA VAL A 117 -4.28 -2.61 3.68
C VAL A 117 -5.79 -2.77 3.82
N TYR A 118 -6.35 -3.93 3.45
CA TYR A 118 -7.77 -4.22 3.61
C TYR A 118 -8.21 -4.17 5.08
N LEU A 119 -7.49 -4.83 5.98
CA LEU A 119 -7.82 -4.82 7.42
C LEU A 119 -7.77 -3.43 8.03
N TYR A 120 -6.71 -2.69 7.72
CA TYR A 120 -6.54 -1.31 8.17
C TYR A 120 -7.66 -0.42 7.64
N GLY A 121 -7.92 -0.48 6.34
CA GLY A 121 -8.91 0.35 5.66
C GLY A 121 -10.34 0.07 6.11
N THR A 122 -10.72 -1.20 6.31
CA THR A 122 -12.05 -1.54 6.85
C THR A 122 -12.24 -1.01 8.25
N THR A 123 -11.24 -1.12 9.12
CA THR A 123 -11.29 -0.55 10.48
C THR A 123 -11.37 0.98 10.45
N MET A 124 -10.67 1.62 9.51
CA MET A 124 -10.72 3.07 9.28
C MET A 124 -12.14 3.52 8.91
N VAL A 125 -12.80 2.88 7.94
CA VAL A 125 -14.17 3.21 7.52
C VAL A 125 -15.17 2.99 8.66
N GLN A 126 -14.98 1.93 9.45
CA GLN A 126 -15.84 1.65 10.60
C GLN A 126 -15.66 2.68 11.74
N GLY A 127 -14.53 3.39 11.78
CA GLY A 127 -14.19 4.38 12.80
C GLY A 127 -13.85 3.81 14.18
N ARG A 128 -14.08 2.51 14.40
CA ARG A 128 -13.79 1.79 15.65
C ARG A 128 -13.40 0.33 15.38
N LEU A 129 -12.72 -0.27 16.34
CA LEU A 129 -12.35 -1.67 16.32
C LEU A 129 -13.50 -2.55 16.85
N TYR A 130 -13.85 -3.59 16.11
CA TYR A 130 -14.82 -4.62 16.55
C TYR A 130 -14.09 -5.92 16.89
N ALA A 131 -14.76 -6.76 17.69
CA ALA A 131 -14.22 -8.08 18.04
C ALA A 131 -13.96 -8.98 16.81
N ALA A 132 -14.71 -8.79 15.72
CA ALA A 132 -14.47 -9.48 14.45
C ALA A 132 -13.13 -9.04 13.82
N ASP A 133 -12.82 -7.75 13.87
CA ASP A 133 -11.57 -7.20 13.34
C ASP A 133 -10.38 -7.68 14.17
N VAL A 134 -10.50 -7.67 15.51
CA VAL A 134 -9.47 -8.23 16.40
C VAL A 134 -9.10 -9.65 16.01
N ARG A 135 -10.11 -10.50 15.74
CA ARG A 135 -9.87 -11.88 15.29
C ARG A 135 -9.16 -11.95 13.94
N GLN A 136 -9.47 -11.04 13.02
CA GLN A 136 -8.80 -10.99 11.72
C GLN A 136 -7.34 -10.56 11.84
N PHE A 137 -7.04 -9.55 12.65
CA PHE A 137 -5.66 -9.12 12.92
C PHE A 137 -4.86 -10.23 13.62
N THR A 138 -5.38 -10.78 14.70
CA THR A 138 -4.69 -11.82 15.48
C THR A 138 -4.55 -13.12 14.72
N GLY A 139 -5.53 -13.51 13.92
CA GLY A 139 -5.48 -14.69 13.06
C GLY A 139 -4.40 -14.62 11.97
N ARG A 140 -3.92 -13.42 11.62
CA ARG A 140 -2.79 -13.18 10.73
C ARG A 140 -1.47 -12.96 11.46
N GLY A 141 -1.44 -13.13 12.78
CA GLY A 141 -0.24 -12.96 13.60
C GLY A 141 0.07 -11.50 13.96
N ILE A 142 -0.84 -10.55 13.70
CA ILE A 142 -0.68 -9.15 14.07
C ILE A 142 -1.01 -9.00 15.56
N PRO A 143 -0.06 -8.57 16.41
CA PRO A 143 -0.25 -8.56 17.86
C PRO A 143 -1.04 -7.33 18.35
N LEU A 144 -2.13 -6.98 17.67
CA LEU A 144 -2.89 -5.74 17.90
C LEU A 144 -3.32 -5.57 19.37
N VAL A 145 -3.90 -6.63 19.98
CA VAL A 145 -4.37 -6.58 21.37
C VAL A 145 -3.20 -6.33 22.33
N LYS A 146 -2.05 -6.96 22.10
CA LYS A 146 -0.85 -6.78 22.91
C LYS A 146 -0.31 -5.34 22.82
N GLU A 147 -0.28 -4.77 21.65
CA GLU A 147 0.22 -3.41 21.47
C GLU A 147 -0.78 -2.37 22.04
N LEU A 148 -2.10 -2.57 21.87
CA LEU A 148 -3.12 -1.77 22.52
C LEU A 148 -3.02 -1.87 24.06
N ALA A 149 -2.80 -3.09 24.61
CA ALA A 149 -2.63 -3.29 26.04
C ALA A 149 -1.43 -2.50 26.60
N LYS A 150 -0.31 -2.50 25.88
CA LYS A 150 0.86 -1.67 26.22
C LYS A 150 0.54 -0.18 26.16
N MET A 151 -0.13 0.28 25.11
CA MET A 151 -0.46 1.69 24.93
C MET A 151 -1.38 2.21 26.04
N TYR A 152 -2.36 1.42 26.45
CA TYR A 152 -3.31 1.79 27.50
C TYR A 152 -2.84 1.46 28.93
N GLY A 153 -1.79 0.67 29.10
CA GLY A 153 -1.30 0.21 30.41
C GLY A 153 -2.26 -0.75 31.12
N VAL A 154 -2.98 -1.58 30.34
CA VAL A 154 -4.02 -2.49 30.83
C VAL A 154 -3.75 -3.93 30.36
N THR A 155 -4.54 -4.88 30.83
CA THR A 155 -4.45 -6.29 30.40
C THR A 155 -5.10 -6.53 29.03
N ALA A 156 -4.77 -7.65 28.38
CA ALA A 156 -5.41 -8.06 27.12
C ALA A 156 -6.93 -8.26 27.28
N ASP A 157 -7.38 -8.77 28.43
CA ASP A 157 -8.80 -8.97 28.71
C ASP A 157 -9.54 -7.63 28.85
N GLU A 158 -8.90 -6.64 29.46
CA GLU A 158 -9.43 -5.28 29.52
C GLU A 158 -9.56 -4.65 28.13
N ILE A 159 -8.57 -4.86 27.24
CA ILE A 159 -8.69 -4.42 25.84
C ILE A 159 -9.89 -5.08 25.16
N ASN A 160 -10.10 -6.39 25.32
CA ASN A 160 -11.26 -7.09 24.74
C ASN A 160 -12.59 -6.52 25.26
N ASN A 161 -12.64 -6.18 26.55
CA ASN A 161 -13.80 -5.51 27.14
C ASN A 161 -14.00 -4.10 26.57
N MET A 162 -12.90 -3.33 26.38
CA MET A 162 -12.95 -2.00 25.76
C MET A 162 -13.42 -2.06 24.32
N VAL A 163 -12.95 -3.05 23.53
CA VAL A 163 -13.41 -3.30 22.16
C VAL A 163 -14.90 -3.61 22.14
N SER A 164 -15.35 -4.50 23.02
CA SER A 164 -16.77 -4.88 23.13
C SER A 164 -17.66 -3.69 23.51
N ALA A 165 -17.13 -2.79 24.36
CA ALA A 165 -17.79 -1.56 24.77
C ALA A 165 -17.67 -0.41 23.74
N GLY A 166 -16.99 -0.64 22.59
CA GLY A 166 -16.79 0.36 21.54
C GLY A 166 -15.87 1.52 21.92
N LYS A 167 -14.96 1.31 22.88
CA LYS A 167 -14.05 2.33 23.40
C LYS A 167 -12.72 2.43 22.64
N ILE A 168 -12.42 1.48 21.75
CA ILE A 168 -11.22 1.50 20.91
C ILE A 168 -11.59 2.06 19.55
N GLY A 169 -11.13 3.26 19.25
CA GLY A 169 -11.34 3.93 17.98
C GLY A 169 -10.28 3.56 16.93
N PHE A 170 -10.55 3.88 15.66
CA PHE A 170 -9.53 3.74 14.60
C PHE A 170 -8.23 4.52 14.92
N PRO A 171 -8.26 5.73 15.49
CA PRO A 171 -7.02 6.43 15.88
C PRO A 171 -6.13 5.64 16.86
N ASP A 172 -6.68 4.75 17.66
CA ASP A 172 -5.92 3.91 18.58
C ASP A 172 -5.23 2.78 17.82
N VAL A 173 -5.94 2.18 16.84
CA VAL A 173 -5.38 1.17 15.93
C VAL A 173 -4.26 1.75 15.07
N GLN A 174 -4.40 3.00 14.64
CA GLN A 174 -3.40 3.70 13.83
C GLN A 174 -2.09 3.99 14.58
N LYS A 175 -2.16 4.11 15.91
CA LYS A 175 -0.99 4.43 16.76
C LYS A 175 -0.14 3.22 17.10
N VAL A 176 -0.72 2.04 17.13
CA VAL A 176 -0.04 0.79 17.52
C VAL A 176 0.40 -0.03 16.33
#